data_8aed38c6dcd1f72d021af0982ece2667
#
_entry.id   8aed38c6dcd1f72d021af0982ece2667
#
_cell.length_a   1.000
_cell.length_b   1.000
_cell.length_c   1.000
_cell.angle_alpha   90.00
_cell.angle_beta   90.00
_cell.angle_gamma   90.00
#
_symmetry.space_group_name_H-M   'P 1'
#
loop_
_entity.id
_entity.type
_entity.pdbx_description
1 polymer ?
#
loop_
_entity_poly.entity_id
_entity_poly.type
_entity_poly.pdbx_seq_one_letter_code
_entity_poly.pdbx_strand_id
1 'polypeptide(L)'
;GQFAQISHGTRRVMAPFLYLAIKSLYWSKGGTLKKIMWCDDDAIKPYFIAAGKALTYGNMRCQMADSLEDKPFPPLSKEVQEHCFFEFGSTEDHFKYREAVRKAYPDGHFPVFEGHDHMQYQIRDPQGFAAMLEHIIVQNELPPLPFCESEGEA
;
A
#
# COMPACT_ATOMS: atom_id res chain seq x y z
N GLY A 1 -4.87 -2.49 15.19
CA GLY A 1 -5.90 -3.30 14.56
C GLY A 1 -5.31 -4.65 14.24
N GLN A 2 -5.90 -5.70 14.81
CA GLN A 2 -5.47 -7.07 14.51
C GLN A 2 -5.91 -7.37 13.08
N PHE A 3 -4.97 -7.50 12.17
CA PHE A 3 -5.21 -8.27 10.95
C PHE A 3 -5.65 -9.66 11.42
N ALA A 4 -6.75 -10.17 10.87
CA ALA A 4 -7.26 -11.47 11.27
C ALA A 4 -6.12 -12.50 11.24
N GLN A 5 -5.75 -13.03 12.41
CA GLN A 5 -4.69 -14.01 12.53
C GLN A 5 -5.11 -15.27 11.77
N ILE A 6 -4.60 -15.42 10.57
CA ILE A 6 -4.81 -16.63 9.79
C ILE A 6 -3.70 -17.60 10.18
N SER A 7 -4.07 -18.75 10.74
CA SER A 7 -3.11 -19.74 11.17
C SER A 7 -2.16 -20.17 10.04
N HIS A 8 -0.94 -20.54 10.36
CA HIS A 8 0.06 -20.97 9.38
C HIS A 8 -0.44 -22.13 8.50
N GLY A 9 -1.23 -23.05 9.09
CA GLY A 9 -1.86 -24.15 8.35
C GLY A 9 -2.90 -23.66 7.34
N THR A 10 -3.77 -22.73 7.75
CA THR A 10 -4.81 -22.15 6.89
C THR A 10 -4.18 -21.40 5.71
N ARG A 11 -3.12 -20.62 5.94
CA ARG A 11 -2.40 -19.92 4.86
C ARG A 11 -1.85 -20.88 3.81
N ARG A 12 -1.26 -21.99 4.27
CA ARG A 12 -0.68 -23.00 3.40
C ARG A 12 -1.75 -23.67 2.50
N VAL A 13 -2.94 -23.86 3.03
CA VAL A 13 -4.07 -24.41 2.28
C VAL A 13 -4.70 -23.36 1.35
N MET A 14 -4.83 -22.12 1.81
CA MET A 14 -5.47 -21.05 1.02
C MET A 14 -4.57 -20.52 -0.13
N ALA A 15 -3.25 -20.58 0.01
CA ALA A 15 -2.33 -20.01 -0.97
C ALA A 15 -2.55 -20.49 -2.42
N PRO A 16 -2.74 -21.81 -2.71
CA PRO A 16 -3.00 -22.25 -4.08
C PRO A 16 -4.32 -21.74 -4.64
N PHE A 17 -5.36 -21.67 -3.83
CA PHE A 17 -6.68 -21.19 -4.27
C PHE A 17 -6.63 -19.68 -4.56
N LEU A 18 -5.98 -18.91 -3.70
CA LEU A 18 -5.81 -17.48 -3.91
C LEU A 18 -4.93 -17.20 -5.13
N TYR A 19 -3.87 -17.98 -5.32
CA TYR A 19 -3.04 -17.88 -6.53
C TYR A 19 -3.85 -18.12 -7.81
N LEU A 20 -4.66 -19.15 -7.84
CA LEU A 20 -5.53 -19.46 -8.98
C LEU A 20 -6.59 -18.37 -9.20
N ALA A 21 -7.20 -17.87 -8.12
CA ALA A 21 -8.16 -16.79 -8.19
C ALA A 21 -7.53 -15.51 -8.77
N ILE A 22 -6.38 -15.09 -8.25
CA ILE A 22 -5.65 -13.92 -8.75
C ILE A 22 -5.23 -14.12 -10.19
N LYS A 23 -4.67 -15.28 -10.55
CA LYS A 23 -4.33 -15.59 -11.95
C LYS A 23 -5.55 -15.50 -12.86
N SER A 24 -6.70 -16.03 -12.44
CA SER A 24 -7.93 -15.96 -13.26
C SER A 24 -8.40 -14.53 -13.48
N LEU A 25 -8.24 -13.64 -12.49
CA LEU A 25 -8.57 -12.22 -12.61
C LEU A 25 -7.70 -11.51 -13.65
N TYR A 26 -6.39 -11.80 -13.69
CA TYR A 26 -5.50 -11.24 -14.70
C TYR A 26 -5.73 -11.81 -16.11
N TRP A 27 -6.34 -13.00 -16.21
CA TRP A 27 -6.71 -13.59 -17.50
C TRP A 27 -8.09 -13.12 -17.98
N SER A 28 -8.97 -12.74 -17.05
CA SER A 28 -10.26 -12.14 -17.38
C SER A 28 -10.04 -10.68 -17.80
N LYS A 29 -10.29 -10.35 -19.06
CA LYS A 29 -10.19 -8.98 -19.58
C LYS A 29 -11.31 -8.03 -19.07
N GLY A 30 -11.96 -8.36 -17.96
CA GLY A 30 -13.19 -7.71 -17.50
C GLY A 30 -13.03 -6.68 -16.39
N GLY A 31 -14.13 -6.01 -16.03
CA GLY A 31 -14.23 -4.93 -15.05
C GLY A 31 -13.80 -5.24 -13.61
N THR A 32 -13.59 -6.52 -13.29
CA THR A 32 -13.05 -6.93 -11.98
C THR A 32 -11.59 -6.50 -11.81
N LEU A 33 -10.83 -6.41 -12.90
CA LEU A 33 -9.45 -5.95 -12.87
C LEU A 33 -9.37 -4.48 -12.41
N LYS A 34 -10.33 -3.64 -12.78
CA LYS A 34 -10.43 -2.24 -12.34
C LYS A 34 -10.48 -2.12 -10.81
N LYS A 35 -11.21 -3.01 -10.14
CA LYS A 35 -11.35 -3.00 -8.67
C LYS A 35 -10.08 -3.41 -7.93
N ILE A 36 -9.23 -4.22 -8.58
CA ILE A 36 -7.99 -4.70 -7.98
C ILE A 36 -6.84 -3.73 -8.23
N MET A 37 -6.89 -3.04 -9.37
CA MET A 37 -5.81 -2.14 -9.80
C MET A 37 -5.89 -0.74 -9.18
N TRP A 38 -7.01 -0.40 -8.54
CA TRP A 38 -7.29 0.95 -7.99
C TRP A 38 -7.02 2.10 -8.97
N CYS A 39 -6.85 1.76 -10.25
CA CYS A 39 -6.57 2.70 -11.30
C CYS A 39 -7.39 2.35 -12.54
N ASP A 40 -8.12 3.33 -13.05
CA ASP A 40 -8.96 3.21 -14.26
C ASP A 40 -8.21 3.68 -15.53
N ASP A 41 -6.90 3.78 -15.46
CA ASP A 41 -6.07 4.24 -16.56
C ASP A 41 -5.72 3.08 -17.50
N ASP A 42 -6.24 3.16 -18.73
CA ASP A 42 -5.98 2.17 -19.77
C ASP A 42 -4.50 2.11 -20.21
N ALA A 43 -3.73 3.17 -19.99
CA ALA A 43 -2.29 3.17 -20.28
C ALA A 43 -1.49 2.31 -19.30
N ILE A 44 -1.94 2.21 -18.05
CA ILE A 44 -1.25 1.44 -16.99
C ILE A 44 -1.69 -0.02 -16.96
N LYS A 45 -2.92 -0.29 -17.39
CA LYS A 45 -3.53 -1.62 -17.38
C LYS A 45 -2.67 -2.75 -18.01
N PRO A 46 -1.98 -2.55 -19.15
CA PRO A 46 -1.12 -3.59 -19.72
C PRO A 46 0.03 -4.01 -18.81
N TYR A 47 0.60 -3.06 -18.06
CA TYR A 47 1.70 -3.34 -17.13
C TYR A 47 1.25 -4.18 -15.94
N PHE A 48 0.08 -3.88 -15.36
CA PHE A 48 -0.50 -4.71 -14.30
C PHE A 48 -0.85 -6.11 -14.78
N ILE A 49 -1.41 -6.23 -15.99
CA ILE A 49 -1.69 -7.54 -16.59
C ILE A 49 -0.39 -8.33 -16.79
N ALA A 50 0.67 -7.70 -17.26
CA ALA A 50 1.97 -8.33 -17.45
C ALA A 50 2.56 -8.78 -16.09
N ALA A 51 2.55 -7.93 -15.08
CA ALA A 51 3.00 -8.25 -13.73
C ALA A 51 2.21 -9.43 -13.12
N GLY A 52 0.88 -9.40 -13.23
CA GLY A 52 0.03 -10.49 -12.74
C GLY A 52 0.26 -11.81 -13.48
N LYS A 53 0.53 -11.78 -14.79
CA LYS A 53 0.92 -12.97 -15.56
C LYS A 53 2.28 -13.52 -15.13
N ALA A 54 3.23 -12.64 -14.82
CA ALA A 54 4.57 -13.01 -14.34
C ALA A 54 4.58 -13.56 -12.91
N LEU A 55 3.52 -13.27 -12.11
CA LEU A 55 3.42 -13.74 -10.73
C LEU A 55 3.51 -15.26 -10.63
N THR A 56 4.50 -15.76 -9.90
CA THR A 56 4.68 -17.19 -9.65
C THR A 56 3.99 -17.62 -8.35
N TYR A 57 3.72 -18.92 -8.22
CA TYR A 57 3.19 -19.46 -6.97
C TYR A 57 4.13 -19.24 -5.78
N GLY A 58 5.45 -19.33 -6.01
CA GLY A 58 6.46 -19.04 -5.00
C GLY A 58 6.37 -17.59 -4.48
N ASN A 59 6.31 -16.64 -5.40
CA ASN A 59 6.16 -15.21 -5.04
C ASN A 59 4.87 -14.95 -4.26
N MET A 60 3.75 -15.55 -4.70
CA MET A 60 2.47 -15.42 -4.00
C MET A 60 2.54 -15.97 -2.58
N ARG A 61 3.17 -17.14 -2.39
CA ARG A 61 3.36 -17.71 -1.05
C ARG A 61 4.16 -16.79 -0.14
N CYS A 62 5.24 -16.20 -0.64
CA CYS A 62 6.06 -15.26 0.14
C CYS A 62 5.25 -14.01 0.52
N GLN A 63 4.54 -13.42 -0.43
CA GLN A 63 3.69 -12.25 -0.18
C GLN A 63 2.60 -12.56 0.84
N MET A 64 1.93 -13.71 0.73
CA MET A 64 0.92 -14.12 1.71
C MET A 64 1.52 -14.40 3.08
N ALA A 65 2.71 -14.98 3.15
CA ALA A 65 3.38 -15.21 4.43
C ALA A 65 3.68 -13.88 5.13
N ASP A 66 4.15 -12.90 4.39
CA ASP A 66 4.47 -11.57 4.92
C ASP A 66 3.22 -10.76 5.26
N SER A 67 2.25 -10.67 4.33
CA SER A 67 1.08 -9.80 4.47
C SER A 67 0.05 -10.28 5.50
N LEU A 68 0.00 -11.60 5.76
CA LEU A 68 -0.97 -12.20 6.68
C LEU A 68 -0.35 -12.58 8.03
N GLU A 69 0.92 -12.32 8.24
CA GLU A 69 1.56 -12.53 9.53
C GLU A 69 1.32 -11.29 10.41
N ASP A 70 0.69 -11.52 11.56
CA ASP A 70 0.53 -10.48 12.57
C ASP A 70 1.88 -10.25 13.27
N LYS A 71 2.70 -9.44 12.63
CA LYS A 71 3.99 -9.03 13.19
C LYS A 71 3.76 -7.77 14.05
N PRO A 72 4.29 -7.73 15.26
CA PRO A 72 4.30 -6.49 16.01
C PRO A 72 5.11 -5.44 15.21
N PHE A 73 4.72 -4.18 15.33
CA PHE A 73 5.51 -3.10 14.78
C PHE A 73 6.94 -3.15 15.34
N PRO A 74 7.99 -3.18 14.52
CA PRO A 74 9.35 -3.20 15.01
C PRO A 74 9.64 -1.91 15.79
N PRO A 75 10.35 -1.98 16.91
CA PRO A 75 10.72 -0.77 17.64
C PRO A 75 11.70 0.06 16.80
N LEU A 76 11.35 1.33 16.56
CA LEU A 76 12.21 2.30 15.91
C LEU A 76 12.61 3.38 16.93
N SER A 77 13.87 3.82 16.90
CA SER A 77 14.29 4.97 17.69
C SER A 77 13.57 6.23 17.21
N LYS A 78 13.43 7.23 18.06
CA LYS A 78 12.85 8.53 17.70
C LYS A 78 13.53 9.12 16.48
N GLU A 79 14.85 9.15 16.45
CA GLU A 79 15.65 9.64 15.33
C GLU A 79 15.30 8.93 13.99
N VAL A 80 15.04 7.64 14.01
CA VAL A 80 14.61 6.91 12.81
C VAL A 80 13.17 7.26 12.45
N GLN A 81 12.29 7.41 13.44
CA GLN A 81 10.89 7.78 13.19
C GLN A 81 10.77 9.13 12.50
N GLU A 82 11.56 10.13 12.91
CA GLU A 82 11.59 11.48 12.32
C GLU A 82 11.96 11.49 10.81
N HIS A 83 12.45 10.36 10.29
CA HIS A 83 12.73 10.16 8.86
C HIS A 83 11.77 9.15 8.21
N CYS A 84 10.70 8.74 8.90
CA CYS A 84 9.72 7.81 8.36
C CYS A 84 8.46 8.56 7.89
N PHE A 85 8.05 8.29 6.65
CA PHE A 85 6.83 8.82 6.05
C PHE A 85 5.88 7.65 5.76
N PHE A 86 4.74 7.64 6.45
CA PHE A 86 3.71 6.61 6.34
C PHE A 86 2.55 7.16 5.53
N GLU A 87 2.49 6.85 4.26
CA GLU A 87 1.51 7.37 3.32
C GLU A 87 0.19 6.61 3.40
N PHE A 88 -0.92 7.35 3.35
CA PHE A 88 -2.28 6.81 3.33
C PHE A 88 -3.13 7.52 2.27
N GLY A 89 -3.93 6.76 1.54
CA GLY A 89 -5.04 7.32 0.76
C GLY A 89 -6.30 7.44 1.62
N SER A 90 -7.01 8.55 1.55
CA SER A 90 -8.19 8.75 2.41
C SER A 90 -9.35 7.79 2.12
N THR A 91 -9.38 7.18 0.93
CA THR A 91 -10.42 6.24 0.51
C THR A 91 -9.98 4.77 0.59
N GLU A 92 -8.74 4.50 1.00
CA GLU A 92 -8.24 3.12 1.08
C GLU A 92 -8.80 2.35 2.29
N ASP A 93 -9.00 1.05 2.12
CA ASP A 93 -9.48 0.16 3.20
C ASP A 93 -8.55 0.13 4.42
N HIS A 94 -7.27 0.43 4.22
CA HIS A 94 -6.23 0.43 5.24
C HIS A 94 -6.16 1.73 6.05
N PHE A 95 -6.85 2.78 5.63
CA PHE A 95 -6.87 4.09 6.32
C PHE A 95 -7.25 3.97 7.81
N LYS A 96 -8.14 3.06 8.14
CA LYS A 96 -8.53 2.74 9.53
C LYS A 96 -7.36 2.29 10.43
N TYR A 97 -6.25 1.87 9.86
CA TYR A 97 -5.06 1.43 10.61
C TYR A 97 -4.06 2.57 10.85
N ARG A 98 -4.26 3.74 10.24
CA ARG A 98 -3.39 4.92 10.37
C ARG A 98 -3.11 5.24 11.84
N GLU A 99 -4.16 5.27 12.67
CA GLU A 99 -4.03 5.56 14.10
C GLU A 99 -3.20 4.52 14.88
N ALA A 100 -3.27 3.25 14.48
CA ALA A 100 -2.45 2.21 15.08
C ALA A 100 -0.96 2.38 14.75
N VAL A 101 -0.65 2.78 13.50
CA VAL A 101 0.72 3.07 13.06
C VAL A 101 1.23 4.33 13.74
N ARG A 102 0.42 5.40 13.81
CA ARG A 102 0.75 6.65 14.48
C ARG A 102 1.05 6.45 15.97
N LYS A 103 0.27 5.59 16.62
CA LYS A 103 0.51 5.23 18.03
C LYS A 103 1.81 4.44 18.23
N ALA A 104 2.19 3.62 17.24
CA ALA A 104 3.44 2.86 17.31
C ALA A 104 4.67 3.73 16.99
N TYR A 105 4.50 4.74 16.15
CA TYR A 105 5.57 5.63 15.68
C TYR A 105 5.16 7.11 15.80
N PRO A 106 5.03 7.63 17.02
CA PRO A 106 4.47 8.97 17.25
C PRO A 106 5.31 10.12 16.69
N ASP A 107 6.59 9.90 16.43
CA ASP A 107 7.50 10.90 15.87
C ASP A 107 7.63 10.79 14.32
N GLY A 108 6.84 9.92 13.67
CA GLY A 108 6.81 9.77 12.21
C GLY A 108 5.85 10.73 11.53
N HIS A 109 5.97 10.87 10.20
CA HIS A 109 5.09 11.69 9.37
C HIS A 109 3.98 10.84 8.75
N PHE A 110 2.75 11.37 8.70
CA PHE A 110 1.56 10.62 8.28
C PHE A 110 0.76 11.36 7.19
N PRO A 111 1.33 11.59 5.99
CA PRO A 111 0.63 12.27 4.91
C PRO A 111 -0.60 11.48 4.48
N VAL A 112 -1.69 12.21 4.18
CA VAL A 112 -2.93 11.66 3.65
C VAL A 112 -3.19 12.25 2.27
N PHE A 113 -3.34 11.39 1.28
CA PHE A 113 -3.68 11.78 -0.08
C PHE A 113 -5.20 11.73 -0.26
N GLU A 114 -5.83 12.91 -0.21
CA GLU A 114 -7.27 13.03 -0.28
C GLU A 114 -7.85 12.52 -1.62
N GLY A 115 -8.93 11.74 -1.51
CA GLY A 115 -9.62 11.17 -2.66
C GLY A 115 -8.85 10.07 -3.39
N HIS A 116 -7.72 9.60 -2.83
CA HIS A 116 -6.93 8.53 -3.41
C HIS A 116 -7.11 7.23 -2.62
N ASP A 117 -7.03 6.13 -3.34
CA ASP A 117 -6.96 4.78 -2.82
C ASP A 117 -5.49 4.34 -2.66
N HIS A 118 -5.28 3.15 -2.13
CA HIS A 118 -3.96 2.59 -1.87
C HIS A 118 -3.05 2.64 -3.10
N MET A 119 -1.89 3.27 -2.98
CA MET A 119 -0.92 3.50 -4.07
C MET A 119 -1.47 4.26 -5.30
N GLN A 120 -2.66 4.84 -5.22
CA GLN A 120 -3.29 5.43 -6.38
C GLN A 120 -2.63 6.75 -6.81
N TYR A 121 -2.11 7.54 -5.86
CA TYR A 121 -1.42 8.79 -6.16
C TYR A 121 -0.18 8.56 -7.03
N GLN A 122 0.67 7.60 -6.67
CA GLN A 122 1.88 7.26 -7.43
C GLN A 122 1.56 6.84 -8.88
N ILE A 123 0.40 6.22 -9.08
CA ILE A 123 -0.02 5.72 -10.39
C ILE A 123 -0.63 6.85 -11.24
N ARG A 124 -1.43 7.73 -10.61
CA ARG A 124 -2.12 8.82 -11.32
C ARG A 124 -1.24 10.00 -11.65
N ASP A 125 -0.32 10.31 -10.75
CA ASP A 125 0.65 11.40 -10.92
C ASP A 125 2.07 10.95 -10.55
N PRO A 126 2.70 10.10 -11.38
CA PRO A 126 4.04 9.59 -11.11
C PRO A 126 5.10 10.69 -11.08
N GLN A 127 4.89 11.80 -11.78
CA GLN A 127 5.83 12.94 -11.79
C GLN A 127 5.70 13.74 -10.49
N GLY A 128 4.49 14.04 -10.05
CA GLY A 128 4.24 14.69 -8.77
C GLY A 128 4.73 13.84 -7.60
N PHE A 129 4.50 12.53 -7.65
CA PHE A 129 5.01 11.60 -6.64
C PHE A 129 6.55 11.58 -6.60
N ALA A 130 7.22 11.56 -7.76
CA ALA A 130 8.69 11.61 -7.83
C ALA A 130 9.24 12.93 -7.28
N ALA A 131 8.61 14.06 -7.61
CA ALA A 131 9.00 15.38 -7.08
C ALA A 131 8.81 15.46 -5.56
N MET A 132 7.73 14.88 -5.03
CA MET A 132 7.51 14.76 -3.59
C MET A 132 8.62 13.96 -2.91
N LEU A 133 8.97 12.79 -3.46
CA LEU A 133 10.05 11.96 -2.91
C LEU A 133 11.40 12.69 -2.94
N GLU A 134 11.71 13.40 -4.02
CA GLU A 134 12.93 14.21 -4.13
C GLU A 134 12.96 15.28 -3.04
N HIS A 135 11.85 15.97 -2.81
CA HIS A 135 11.75 16.98 -1.76
C HIS A 135 11.97 16.37 -0.37
N ILE A 136 11.30 15.24 -0.07
CA ILE A 136 11.45 14.53 1.21
C ILE A 136 12.91 14.11 1.42
N ILE A 137 13.55 13.55 0.41
CA ILE A 137 14.96 13.08 0.50
C ILE A 137 15.91 14.25 0.79
N VAL A 138 15.67 15.41 0.19
CA VAL A 138 16.56 16.58 0.30
C VAL A 138 16.28 17.37 1.57
N GLN A 139 15.02 17.59 1.92
CA GLN A 139 14.61 18.49 3.00
C GLN A 139 14.18 17.77 4.27
N ASN A 140 13.89 16.46 4.21
CA ASN A 140 13.25 15.68 5.27
C ASN A 140 11.90 16.27 5.72
N GLU A 141 11.19 16.90 4.79
CA GLU A 141 9.87 17.53 5.02
C GLU A 141 8.92 17.18 3.89
N LEU A 142 7.63 17.20 4.17
CA LEU A 142 6.61 17.08 3.13
C LEU A 142 6.47 18.40 2.38
N PRO A 143 6.49 18.40 1.03
CA PRO A 143 6.15 19.60 0.28
C PRO A 143 4.67 19.95 0.50
N PRO A 144 4.28 21.21 0.29
CA PRO A 144 2.88 21.59 0.26
C PRO A 144 2.21 20.92 -0.96
N LEU A 145 1.53 19.80 -0.72
CA LEU A 145 0.80 19.07 -1.76
C LEU A 145 -0.66 19.52 -1.79
N PRO A 146 -1.24 19.69 -2.98
CA PRO A 146 -2.64 20.12 -3.10
C PRO A 146 -3.65 19.10 -2.56
N PHE A 147 -3.20 17.90 -2.18
CA PHE A 147 -4.04 16.77 -1.76
C PHE A 147 -3.62 16.17 -0.40
N CYS A 148 -2.64 16.75 0.27
CA CYS A 148 -2.26 16.35 1.63
C CYS A 148 -3.07 17.17 2.62
N GLU A 149 -3.81 16.53 3.53
CA GLU A 149 -4.16 17.21 4.76
C GLU A 149 -2.83 17.61 5.42
N SER A 150 -2.57 18.91 5.51
CA SER A 150 -1.59 19.41 6.46
C SER A 150 -1.91 18.79 7.81
N GLU A 151 -0.91 18.33 8.56
CA GLU A 151 -1.07 17.88 9.94
C GLU A 151 -1.66 19.03 10.76
N GLY A 152 -2.96 19.22 10.61
CA GLY A 152 -3.71 20.26 11.28
C GLY A 152 -4.10 19.76 12.65
N GLU A 153 -3.47 20.36 13.65
CA GLU A 153 -4.05 20.73 14.92
C GLU A 153 -5.24 19.88 15.35
N ALA A 154 -4.98 18.85 16.17
CA ALA A 154 -5.97 18.25 17.05
C ALA A 154 -5.59 18.52 18.49
#